data_05e679ea91ed8840d2c59da0c69d7574
#
_entry.id   05e679ea91ed8840d2c59da0c69d7574
#
_cell.length_a   1.000
_cell.length_b   1.000
_cell.length_c   1.000
_cell.angle_alpha   90.00
_cell.angle_beta   90.00
_cell.angle_gamma   90.00
#
_symmetry.space_group_name_H-M   'P 1'
#
loop_
_entity.id
_entity.type
_entity.pdbx_description
1 polymer ?
#
loop_
_entity_poly.entity_id
_entity_poly.type
_entity_poly.pdbx_seq_one_letter_code
_entity_poly.pdbx_strand_id
1 'polypeptide(L)'
;MKKIFLLCAAALLSLGTISAQGWAWGPKVGATFATANGIPNAKILPGVSAGLFFESVACNWFVIESDLLFSMQGFKVENDNNKSSVRLNYISMPVLGKYYVIDGLNLQMGASFDYLVHTGAKVNDEEVDMDGEFNRFNIQLLAGLAYDFDFGMVLEGRYRYGLTPLTPEAENVYSGMLQISVGWRF
;
A
#
# COMPACT_ATOMS: atom_id res chain seq x y z
N MET A 1 -14.19 12.74 -10.43
CA MET A 1 -12.99 11.89 -10.43
C MET A 1 -11.74 12.63 -10.92
N LYS A 2 -11.72 13.28 -12.10
CA LYS A 2 -10.56 14.06 -12.58
C LYS A 2 -10.09 15.18 -11.62
N LYS A 3 -11.03 15.83 -10.90
CA LYS A 3 -10.71 16.92 -9.95
C LYS A 3 -9.99 16.43 -8.67
N ILE A 4 -10.28 15.21 -8.20
CA ILE A 4 -9.63 14.63 -7.02
C ILE A 4 -8.21 14.20 -7.37
N PHE A 5 -8.01 13.62 -8.55
CA PHE A 5 -6.68 13.27 -9.07
C PHE A 5 -5.79 14.52 -9.25
N LEU A 6 -6.36 15.61 -9.74
CA LEU A 6 -5.68 16.91 -9.87
C LEU A 6 -5.33 17.52 -8.50
N LEU A 7 -6.20 17.37 -7.50
CA LEU A 7 -5.95 17.83 -6.13
C LEU A 7 -4.83 17.01 -5.45
N CYS A 8 -4.82 15.69 -5.62
CA CYS A 8 -3.73 14.84 -5.13
C CYS A 8 -2.41 15.14 -5.84
N ALA A 9 -2.43 15.33 -7.17
CA ALA A 9 -1.25 15.73 -7.94
C ALA A 9 -0.75 17.13 -7.53
N ALA A 10 -1.64 18.09 -7.28
CA ALA A 10 -1.29 19.41 -6.80
C ALA A 10 -0.74 19.39 -5.37
N ALA A 11 -1.27 18.53 -4.49
CA ALA A 11 -0.74 18.34 -3.15
C ALA A 11 0.67 17.73 -3.19
N LEU A 12 0.94 16.79 -4.10
CA LEU A 12 2.28 16.21 -4.32
C LEU A 12 3.26 17.25 -4.89
N LEU A 13 2.81 18.15 -5.77
CA LEU A 13 3.63 19.21 -6.31
C LEU A 13 3.91 20.33 -5.29
N SER A 14 3.01 20.59 -4.34
CA SER A 14 3.23 21.57 -3.28
C SER A 14 4.23 21.10 -2.22
N LEU A 15 4.47 19.78 -2.08
CA LEU A 15 5.53 19.26 -1.23
C LEU A 15 6.95 19.59 -1.75
N GLY A 16 7.08 19.88 -3.05
CA GLY A 16 8.36 20.29 -3.66
C GLY A 16 8.84 21.70 -3.33
N THR A 17 8.05 22.52 -2.63
CA THR A 17 8.44 23.87 -2.22
C THR A 17 8.95 23.99 -0.78
N ILE A 18 8.94 22.88 -0.02
CA ILE A 18 9.68 22.81 1.23
C ILE A 18 11.15 22.79 0.81
N SER A 19 11.91 23.82 1.16
CA SER A 19 13.38 23.87 0.97
C SER A 19 14.01 22.74 1.80
N ALA A 20 13.89 21.53 1.29
CA ALA A 20 14.38 20.35 1.93
C ALA A 20 15.89 20.33 1.83
N GLN A 21 16.55 20.09 2.92
CA GLN A 21 18.01 19.92 3.00
C GLN A 21 18.50 18.65 2.28
N GLY A 22 17.60 17.92 1.63
CA GLY A 22 17.89 16.73 0.84
C GLY A 22 16.62 16.07 0.34
N TRP A 23 16.70 15.48 -0.82
CA TRP A 23 15.69 14.57 -1.36
C TRP A 23 16.39 13.31 -1.84
N ALA A 24 15.73 12.21 -1.72
CA ALA A 24 16.21 10.92 -2.16
C ALA A 24 15.07 10.16 -2.87
N TRP A 25 15.42 9.22 -3.68
CA TRP A 25 14.45 8.35 -4.35
C TRP A 25 15.07 6.97 -4.60
N GLY A 26 14.24 6.01 -4.91
CA GLY A 26 14.73 4.69 -5.24
C GLY A 26 13.66 3.70 -5.64
N PRO A 27 14.05 2.56 -6.22
CA PRO A 27 13.17 1.43 -6.44
C PRO A 27 12.85 0.73 -5.12
N LYS A 28 11.65 0.16 -5.07
CA LYS A 28 11.16 -0.61 -3.93
C LYS A 28 10.42 -1.84 -4.43
N VAL A 29 10.71 -3.00 -3.84
CA VAL A 29 10.00 -4.25 -4.10
C VAL A 29 9.64 -4.91 -2.77
N GLY A 30 8.53 -5.63 -2.73
CA GLY A 30 8.10 -6.27 -1.49
C GLY A 30 7.12 -7.41 -1.70
N ALA A 31 6.96 -8.19 -0.63
CA ALA A 31 5.90 -9.18 -0.48
C ALA A 31 4.72 -8.55 0.27
N THR A 32 3.51 -8.87 -0.18
CA THR A 32 2.26 -8.45 0.46
C THR A 32 1.51 -9.68 0.96
N PHE A 33 0.94 -9.57 2.15
CA PHE A 33 0.13 -10.59 2.80
C PHE A 33 -1.21 -9.95 3.14
N ALA A 34 -2.15 -10.04 2.21
CA ALA A 34 -3.43 -9.36 2.30
C ALA A 34 -4.56 -10.29 2.76
N THR A 35 -5.53 -9.74 3.45
CA THR A 35 -6.76 -10.41 3.88
C THR A 35 -7.93 -9.43 3.85
N ALA A 36 -9.15 -9.94 3.94
CA ALA A 36 -10.35 -9.13 4.11
C ALA A 36 -10.92 -9.34 5.52
N ASN A 37 -10.99 -8.27 6.29
CA ASN A 37 -11.64 -8.26 7.58
C ASN A 37 -13.16 -8.12 7.38
N GLY A 38 -13.95 -8.93 8.08
CA GLY A 38 -15.41 -8.96 7.94
C GLY A 38 -15.94 -10.11 7.07
N ILE A 39 -15.07 -10.89 6.41
CA ILE A 39 -15.46 -12.11 5.69
C ILE A 39 -15.15 -13.32 6.57
N PRO A 40 -16.14 -14.18 6.93
CA PRO A 40 -15.88 -15.44 7.62
C PRO A 40 -14.95 -16.33 6.81
N ASN A 41 -13.96 -16.98 7.46
CA ASN A 41 -12.98 -17.86 6.83
C ASN A 41 -12.08 -17.20 5.76
N ALA A 42 -11.96 -15.87 5.76
CA ALA A 42 -10.97 -15.19 4.93
C ALA A 42 -9.57 -15.58 5.35
N LYS A 43 -8.77 -16.08 4.39
CA LYS A 43 -7.37 -16.44 4.59
C LYS A 43 -6.46 -15.44 3.90
N ILE A 44 -5.24 -15.36 4.36
CA ILE A 44 -4.20 -14.50 3.79
C ILE A 44 -3.90 -14.94 2.36
N LEU A 45 -3.89 -13.97 1.45
CA LEU A 45 -3.43 -14.11 0.07
C LEU A 45 -2.06 -13.45 -0.07
N PRO A 46 -1.00 -14.22 -0.37
CA PRO A 46 0.29 -13.63 -0.69
C PRO A 46 0.25 -12.96 -2.06
N GLY A 47 0.94 -11.81 -2.16
CA GLY A 47 1.11 -11.03 -3.36
C GLY A 47 2.46 -10.35 -3.38
N VAL A 48 2.64 -9.45 -4.33
CA VAL A 48 3.86 -8.66 -4.51
C VAL A 48 3.52 -7.19 -4.66
N SER A 49 4.48 -6.34 -4.31
CA SER A 49 4.45 -4.91 -4.60
C SER A 49 5.77 -4.48 -5.23
N ALA A 50 5.71 -3.57 -6.18
CA ALA A 50 6.90 -3.02 -6.81
C ALA A 50 6.64 -1.58 -7.30
N GLY A 51 7.65 -0.72 -7.23
CA GLY A 51 7.56 0.65 -7.68
C GLY A 51 8.73 1.51 -7.24
N LEU A 52 8.43 2.78 -7.00
CA LEU A 52 9.41 3.80 -6.61
C LEU A 52 8.96 4.46 -5.31
N PHE A 53 9.92 4.93 -4.53
CA PHE A 53 9.69 5.80 -3.41
C PHE A 53 10.48 7.10 -3.57
N PHE A 54 9.96 8.16 -2.95
CA PHE A 54 10.53 9.51 -2.94
C PHE A 54 10.51 10.02 -1.51
N GLU A 55 11.65 10.48 -1.05
CA GLU A 55 11.85 11.04 0.29
C GLU A 55 12.17 12.52 0.21
N SER A 56 11.60 13.29 1.12
CA SER A 56 11.93 14.68 1.37
C SER A 56 12.29 14.86 2.83
N VAL A 57 13.52 15.23 3.08
CA VAL A 57 14.04 15.43 4.44
C VAL A 57 13.51 16.77 4.97
N ALA A 58 12.61 16.73 5.94
CA ALA A 58 12.10 17.92 6.60
C ALA A 58 13.04 18.40 7.73
N CYS A 59 13.61 17.46 8.49
CA CYS A 59 14.63 17.71 9.50
C CYS A 59 15.36 16.40 9.83
N ASN A 60 16.41 16.47 10.64
CA ASN A 60 17.28 15.29 10.92
C ASN A 60 16.56 14.07 11.54
N TRP A 61 15.41 14.28 12.15
CA TRP A 61 14.64 13.22 12.82
C TRP A 61 13.31 12.93 12.13
N PHE A 62 12.96 13.68 11.04
CA PHE A 62 11.69 13.52 10.35
C PHE A 62 11.83 13.66 8.84
N VAL A 63 11.36 12.66 8.12
CA VAL A 63 11.33 12.58 6.66
C VAL A 63 9.91 12.31 6.20
N ILE A 64 9.49 12.95 5.12
CA ILE A 64 8.24 12.64 4.43
C ILE A 64 8.59 11.72 3.26
N GLU A 65 7.94 10.58 3.18
CA GLU A 65 8.07 9.65 2.07
C GLU A 65 6.75 9.53 1.32
N SER A 66 6.81 9.49 0.01
CA SER A 66 5.68 9.10 -0.84
C SER A 66 6.11 8.04 -1.83
N ASP A 67 5.29 6.99 -1.97
CA ASP A 67 5.58 5.90 -2.89
C ASP A 67 4.61 5.94 -4.08
N LEU A 68 5.04 5.36 -5.19
CA LEU A 68 4.19 4.96 -6.30
C LEU A 68 4.43 3.47 -6.55
N LEU A 69 3.48 2.63 -6.14
CA LEU A 69 3.63 1.18 -6.17
C LEU A 69 2.51 0.53 -6.97
N PHE A 70 2.86 -0.46 -7.75
CA PHE A 70 1.92 -1.52 -8.13
C PHE A 70 1.83 -2.51 -6.97
N SER A 71 0.62 -2.79 -6.47
CA SER A 71 0.41 -3.62 -5.28
C SER A 71 -0.67 -4.66 -5.53
N MET A 72 -0.31 -5.92 -5.37
CA MET A 72 -1.26 -7.03 -5.38
C MET A 72 -1.82 -7.23 -3.97
N GLN A 73 -3.14 -7.11 -3.85
CA GLN A 73 -3.89 -7.33 -2.62
C GLN A 73 -4.96 -8.39 -2.87
N GLY A 74 -5.71 -8.77 -1.85
CA GLY A 74 -6.83 -9.68 -2.00
C GLY A 74 -7.01 -10.59 -0.81
N PHE A 75 -7.84 -11.61 -0.99
CA PHE A 75 -8.14 -12.59 0.04
C PHE A 75 -8.50 -13.93 -0.58
N LYS A 76 -8.38 -15.00 0.21
CA LYS A 76 -8.89 -16.33 -0.12
C LYS A 76 -10.05 -16.65 0.80
N VAL A 77 -11.05 -17.34 0.26
CA VAL A 77 -12.12 -17.96 1.05
C VAL A 77 -12.06 -19.46 0.77
N GLU A 78 -11.91 -20.26 1.80
CA GLU A 78 -11.84 -21.71 1.67
C GLU A 78 -12.97 -22.32 2.50
N ASN A 79 -13.96 -22.90 1.82
CA ASN A 79 -15.00 -23.72 2.38
C ASN A 79 -14.73 -25.19 1.99
N ASP A 80 -15.27 -26.16 2.73
CA ASP A 80 -14.96 -27.58 2.62
C ASP A 80 -15.01 -28.14 1.18
N ASN A 81 -15.77 -27.53 0.27
CA ASN A 81 -15.90 -27.97 -1.11
C ASN A 81 -15.51 -26.94 -2.17
N ASN A 82 -15.24 -25.67 -1.79
CA ASN A 82 -14.96 -24.61 -2.76
C ASN A 82 -13.78 -23.73 -2.31
N LYS A 83 -12.81 -23.58 -3.19
CA LYS A 83 -11.68 -22.63 -3.00
C LYS A 83 -11.89 -21.44 -3.91
N SER A 84 -12.09 -20.27 -3.31
CA SER A 84 -12.21 -19.02 -4.04
C SER A 84 -11.09 -18.09 -3.64
N SER A 85 -10.47 -17.42 -4.60
CA SER A 85 -9.47 -16.39 -4.36
C SER A 85 -9.78 -15.15 -5.19
N VAL A 86 -9.77 -14.01 -4.55
CA VAL A 86 -9.96 -12.71 -5.19
C VAL A 86 -8.65 -11.95 -5.12
N ARG A 87 -8.11 -11.57 -6.28
CA ARG A 87 -6.93 -10.73 -6.41
C ARG A 87 -7.33 -9.36 -6.90
N LEU A 88 -6.90 -8.35 -6.19
CA LEU A 88 -7.15 -6.95 -6.46
C LEU A 88 -5.81 -6.26 -6.72
N ASN A 89 -5.60 -5.80 -7.94
CA ASN A 89 -4.36 -5.13 -8.33
C ASN A 89 -4.57 -3.63 -8.26
N TYR A 90 -3.77 -2.96 -7.44
CA TYR A 90 -3.87 -1.53 -7.20
C TYR A 90 -2.62 -0.79 -7.68
N ILE A 91 -2.83 0.42 -8.16
CA ILE A 91 -1.81 1.45 -8.12
C ILE A 91 -1.97 2.16 -6.78
N SER A 92 -0.96 2.05 -5.93
CA SER A 92 -0.95 2.55 -4.56
C SER A 92 -0.03 3.76 -4.45
N MET A 93 -0.53 4.81 -3.79
CA MET A 93 0.23 6.02 -3.49
C MET A 93 0.23 6.27 -1.97
N PRO A 94 1.07 5.57 -1.21
CA PRO A 94 1.28 5.88 0.20
C PRO A 94 1.96 7.24 0.36
N VAL A 95 1.51 8.01 1.34
CA VAL A 95 2.18 9.21 1.85
C VAL A 95 2.33 9.05 3.35
N LEU A 96 3.54 9.13 3.84
CA LEU A 96 3.86 8.83 5.23
C LEU A 96 4.97 9.71 5.80
N GLY A 97 4.94 9.85 7.12
CA GLY A 97 6.03 10.41 7.89
C GLY A 97 6.90 9.29 8.45
N LYS A 98 8.21 9.45 8.33
CA LYS A 98 9.25 8.62 8.96
C LYS A 98 9.83 9.38 10.13
N TYR A 99 9.70 8.85 11.33
CA TYR A 99 10.29 9.39 12.54
C TYR A 99 11.47 8.53 12.99
N TYR A 100 12.69 9.07 12.91
CA TYR A 100 13.91 8.37 13.29
C TYR A 100 14.06 8.37 14.82
N VAL A 101 14.04 7.17 15.39
CA VAL A 101 14.19 6.93 16.84
C VAL A 101 15.66 6.82 17.22
N ILE A 102 16.43 6.12 16.38
CA ILE A 102 17.89 5.98 16.44
C ILE A 102 18.40 5.99 15.01
N ASP A 103 19.72 6.07 14.83
CA ASP A 103 20.32 6.05 13.50
C ASP A 103 19.87 4.83 12.69
N GLY A 104 19.27 5.08 11.53
CA GLY A 104 18.71 4.08 10.62
C GLY A 104 17.32 3.56 10.98
N LEU A 105 16.95 3.44 12.26
CA LEU A 105 15.64 2.91 12.65
C LEU A 105 14.58 4.02 12.69
N ASN A 106 13.52 3.84 11.95
CA ASN A 106 12.41 4.78 11.92
C ASN A 106 11.04 4.11 12.10
N LEU A 107 10.13 4.86 12.72
CA LEU A 107 8.71 4.58 12.80
C LEU A 107 8.02 5.26 11.61
N GLN A 108 7.09 4.57 11.00
CA GLN A 108 6.35 5.06 9.85
C GLN A 108 4.86 5.15 10.16
N MET A 109 4.23 6.24 9.78
CA MET A 109 2.79 6.40 9.87
C MET A 109 2.28 7.30 8.74
N GLY A 110 1.13 6.95 8.17
CA GLY A 110 0.54 7.73 7.08
C GLY A 110 -0.72 7.12 6.52
N ALA A 111 -1.04 7.53 5.30
CA ALA A 111 -2.19 7.04 4.56
C ALA A 111 -1.79 6.64 3.14
N SER A 112 -2.48 5.66 2.58
CA SER A 112 -2.35 5.26 1.18
C SER A 112 -3.63 5.53 0.43
N PHE A 113 -3.47 6.01 -0.80
CA PHE A 113 -4.53 6.21 -1.77
C PHE A 113 -4.35 5.18 -2.87
N ASP A 114 -5.25 4.20 -2.91
CA ASP A 114 -5.11 3.06 -3.79
C ASP A 114 -6.20 3.11 -4.87
N TYR A 115 -5.82 2.94 -6.13
CA TYR A 115 -6.74 2.86 -7.26
C TYR A 115 -6.71 1.46 -7.86
N LEU A 116 -7.87 0.79 -7.87
CA LEU A 116 -8.03 -0.55 -8.43
C LEU A 116 -7.94 -0.48 -9.96
N VAL A 117 -6.96 -1.20 -10.51
CA VAL A 117 -6.73 -1.26 -11.97
C VAL A 117 -7.21 -2.56 -12.59
N HIS A 118 -7.20 -3.66 -11.81
CA HIS A 118 -7.63 -4.95 -12.33
C HIS A 118 -8.10 -5.86 -11.19
N THR A 119 -9.18 -6.59 -11.43
CA THR A 119 -9.74 -7.59 -10.53
C THR A 119 -9.63 -8.96 -11.17
N GLY A 120 -9.01 -9.92 -10.48
CA GLY A 120 -8.98 -11.32 -10.90
C GLY A 120 -9.62 -12.19 -9.82
N ALA A 121 -10.70 -12.87 -10.14
CA ALA A 121 -11.30 -13.86 -9.26
C ALA A 121 -11.11 -15.25 -9.83
N LYS A 122 -10.79 -16.22 -8.96
CA LYS A 122 -10.73 -17.64 -9.30
C LYS A 122 -11.65 -18.40 -8.36
N VAL A 123 -12.60 -19.11 -8.96
CA VAL A 123 -13.53 -20.01 -8.26
C VAL A 123 -13.31 -21.40 -8.82
N ASN A 124 -12.84 -22.36 -8.01
CA ASN A 124 -12.52 -23.72 -8.44
C ASN A 124 -11.61 -23.81 -9.68
N ASP A 125 -10.56 -22.94 -9.74
CA ASP A 125 -9.60 -22.79 -10.84
C ASP A 125 -10.18 -22.21 -12.15
N GLU A 126 -11.45 -21.81 -12.19
CA GLU A 126 -12.03 -21.04 -13.29
C GLU A 126 -11.88 -19.55 -13.02
N GLU A 127 -11.42 -18.80 -14.02
CA GLU A 127 -11.32 -17.33 -13.94
C GLU A 127 -12.71 -16.72 -14.16
N VAL A 128 -13.16 -15.94 -13.18
CA VAL A 128 -14.43 -15.19 -13.23
C VAL A 128 -14.08 -13.72 -13.22
N ASP A 129 -14.62 -13.00 -14.19
CA ASP A 129 -14.49 -11.54 -14.24
C ASP A 129 -15.48 -10.93 -13.23
N MET A 130 -14.94 -10.18 -12.28
CA MET A 130 -15.68 -9.43 -11.26
C MET A 130 -15.44 -7.92 -11.37
N ASP A 131 -15.11 -7.43 -12.57
CA ASP A 131 -14.92 -6.00 -12.79
C ASP A 131 -16.22 -5.24 -12.49
N GLY A 132 -16.15 -4.33 -11.52
CA GLY A 132 -17.27 -3.48 -11.10
C GLY A 132 -17.92 -3.83 -9.76
N GLU A 133 -17.66 -4.99 -9.17
CA GLU A 133 -18.18 -5.36 -7.84
C GLU A 133 -17.38 -4.74 -6.68
N PHE A 134 -16.17 -4.27 -6.96
CA PHE A 134 -15.28 -3.68 -5.96
C PHE A 134 -15.16 -2.16 -6.12
N ASN A 135 -15.00 -1.49 -4.99
CA ASN A 135 -14.72 -0.06 -4.99
C ASN A 135 -13.38 0.23 -5.68
N ARG A 136 -13.41 1.08 -6.69
CA ARG A 136 -12.20 1.44 -7.44
C ARG A 136 -11.20 2.27 -6.65
N PHE A 137 -11.67 2.94 -5.61
CA PHE A 137 -10.83 3.79 -4.79
C PHE A 137 -10.84 3.30 -3.35
N ASN A 138 -9.66 3.05 -2.79
CA ASN A 138 -9.50 2.59 -1.42
C ASN A 138 -8.52 3.51 -0.68
N ILE A 139 -8.91 3.96 0.51
CA ILE A 139 -8.05 4.70 1.43
C ILE A 139 -7.66 3.75 2.55
N GLN A 140 -6.36 3.69 2.85
CA GLN A 140 -5.83 2.85 3.91
C GLN A 140 -4.99 3.69 4.87
N LEU A 141 -5.11 3.46 6.17
CA LEU A 141 -4.11 3.89 7.14
C LEU A 141 -2.95 2.90 7.13
N LEU A 142 -1.77 3.41 7.33
CA LEU A 142 -0.57 2.60 7.42
C LEU A 142 0.28 2.99 8.64
N ALA A 143 0.87 1.96 9.26
CA ALA A 143 1.86 2.10 10.30
C ALA A 143 2.94 1.04 10.08
N GLY A 144 4.19 1.37 10.42
CA GLY A 144 5.29 0.45 10.17
C GLY A 144 6.59 0.86 10.84
N LEU A 145 7.57 0.04 10.59
CA LEU A 145 8.96 0.20 10.99
C LEU A 145 9.84 0.03 9.77
N ALA A 146 10.91 0.80 9.70
CA ALA A 146 11.94 0.58 8.70
C ALA A 146 13.33 0.79 9.28
N TYR A 147 14.30 0.17 8.63
CA TYR A 147 15.71 0.37 8.89
C TYR A 147 16.41 0.81 7.60
N ASP A 148 16.96 1.99 7.64
CA ASP A 148 17.72 2.61 6.56
C ASP A 148 19.21 2.35 6.81
N PHE A 149 19.83 1.53 5.96
CA PHE A 149 21.25 1.22 6.05
C PHE A 149 22.09 2.33 5.44
N ASP A 150 23.29 2.57 5.97
CA ASP A 150 24.21 3.63 5.49
C ASP A 150 24.62 3.45 4.02
N PHE A 151 24.64 2.21 3.53
CA PHE A 151 24.96 1.91 2.14
C PHE A 151 23.80 2.08 1.14
N GLY A 152 22.62 2.58 1.62
CA GLY A 152 21.48 2.93 0.78
C GLY A 152 20.36 1.90 0.74
N MET A 153 20.51 0.70 1.31
CA MET A 153 19.41 -0.26 1.41
C MET A 153 18.39 0.21 2.46
N VAL A 154 17.12 0.02 2.16
CA VAL A 154 16.00 0.25 3.08
C VAL A 154 15.25 -1.07 3.26
N LEU A 155 15.07 -1.51 4.48
CA LEU A 155 14.24 -2.66 4.84
C LEU A 155 13.04 -2.16 5.65
N GLU A 156 11.84 -2.51 5.24
CA GLU A 156 10.63 -2.02 5.91
C GLU A 156 9.57 -3.10 6.09
N GLY A 157 8.80 -2.96 7.18
CA GLY A 157 7.59 -3.72 7.45
C GLY A 157 6.45 -2.77 7.77
N ARG A 158 5.36 -2.83 6.99
CA ARG A 158 4.20 -1.95 7.12
C ARG A 158 2.93 -2.77 7.28
N TYR A 159 2.08 -2.39 8.21
CA TYR A 159 0.71 -2.84 8.26
C TYR A 159 -0.21 -1.76 7.68
N ARG A 160 -1.14 -2.17 6.82
CA ARG A 160 -2.09 -1.28 6.15
C ARG A 160 -3.51 -1.75 6.49
N TYR A 161 -4.35 -0.81 6.88
CA TYR A 161 -5.74 -1.04 7.24
C TYR A 161 -6.67 -0.18 6.38
N GLY A 162 -7.59 -0.81 5.64
CA GLY A 162 -8.56 -0.12 4.80
C GLY A 162 -9.58 0.66 5.63
N LEU A 163 -9.80 1.91 5.25
CA LEU A 163 -10.85 2.77 5.81
C LEU A 163 -12.11 2.74 4.95
N THR A 164 -11.97 2.43 3.67
CA THR A 164 -13.09 2.29 2.75
C THR A 164 -13.49 0.83 2.61
N PRO A 165 -14.80 0.51 2.59
CA PRO A 165 -15.27 -0.85 2.31
C PRO A 165 -14.78 -1.34 0.96
N LEU A 166 -14.46 -2.64 0.84
CA LEU A 166 -14.01 -3.24 -0.41
C LEU A 166 -15.13 -3.31 -1.46
N THR A 167 -16.37 -3.51 -1.02
CA THR A 167 -17.55 -3.61 -1.88
C THR A 167 -18.60 -2.57 -1.49
N PRO A 168 -19.33 -1.99 -2.45
CA PRO A 168 -20.40 -1.03 -2.14
C PRO A 168 -21.57 -1.65 -1.34
N GLU A 169 -21.80 -2.95 -1.48
CA GLU A 169 -22.93 -3.66 -0.85
C GLU A 169 -22.60 -4.18 0.55
N ALA A 170 -21.33 -4.36 0.90
CA ALA A 170 -20.91 -4.89 2.20
C ALA A 170 -20.17 -3.81 3.01
N GLU A 171 -20.91 -3.03 3.77
CA GLU A 171 -20.41 -1.92 4.59
C GLU A 171 -19.35 -2.30 5.63
N ASN A 172 -19.18 -3.60 5.93
CA ASN A 172 -18.31 -4.08 7.01
C ASN A 172 -17.09 -4.89 6.52
N VAL A 173 -16.75 -4.85 5.22
CA VAL A 173 -15.60 -5.59 4.67
C VAL A 173 -14.47 -4.62 4.35
N TYR A 174 -13.40 -4.70 5.14
CA TYR A 174 -12.23 -3.83 5.03
C TYR A 174 -10.98 -4.64 4.67
N SER A 175 -10.08 -4.03 3.89
CA SER A 175 -8.79 -4.65 3.59
C SER A 175 -7.84 -4.58 4.79
N GLY A 176 -7.09 -5.65 5.02
CA GLY A 176 -5.95 -5.67 5.94
C GLY A 176 -4.74 -6.24 5.21
N MET A 177 -3.56 -5.62 5.31
CA MET A 177 -2.38 -6.09 4.61
C MET A 177 -1.12 -5.84 5.42
N LEU A 178 -0.29 -6.88 5.53
CA LEU A 178 1.10 -6.75 5.94
C LEU A 178 1.97 -6.69 4.68
N GLN A 179 2.85 -5.72 4.61
CA GLN A 179 3.82 -5.54 3.52
C GLN A 179 5.23 -5.57 4.10
N ILE A 180 6.12 -6.37 3.50
CA ILE A 180 7.54 -6.40 3.82
C ILE A 180 8.27 -6.04 2.53
N SER A 181 9.09 -4.99 2.55
CA SER A 181 9.72 -4.43 1.34
C SER A 181 11.20 -4.17 1.54
N VAL A 182 11.91 -4.25 0.44
CA VAL A 182 13.30 -3.80 0.33
C VAL A 182 13.35 -2.72 -0.74
N GLY A 183 14.01 -1.61 -0.41
CA GLY A 183 14.28 -0.51 -1.31
C GLY A 183 15.77 -0.20 -1.42
N TRP A 184 16.12 0.59 -2.41
CA TRP A 184 17.46 1.11 -2.58
C TRP A 184 17.40 2.62 -2.80
N ARG A 185 18.02 3.39 -1.92
CA ARG A 185 18.01 4.86 -1.91
C ARG A 185 19.23 5.40 -2.67
N PHE A 186 18.96 6.34 -3.57
CA PHE A 186 19.95 7.09 -4.31
C PHE A 186 20.03 8.55 -3.85
#